data_8e1672e9b1eedb01d51e5dd408e660b0
#
_entry.id   8e1672e9b1eedb01d51e5dd408e660b0
#
_cell.length_a   1.000
_cell.length_b   1.000
_cell.length_c   1.000
_cell.angle_alpha   90.00
_cell.angle_beta   90.00
_cell.angle_gamma   90.00
#
_symmetry.space_group_name_H-M   'P 1'
#
loop_
_entity.id
_entity.type
_entity.pdbx_description
1 polymer ?
#
loop_
_entity_poly.entity_id
_entity_poly.type
_entity_poly.pdbx_seq_one_letter_code
_entity_poly.pdbx_strand_id
1 'polypeptide(L)'
;MKYWRETLAVAQRILIELWRRRPSLIFWSIFPISVLLLNGFILAERAKLSTAKAFESAAPSTLVGAALFFSCLGGSVATVVAEREQQTLKRLFISPLSGTSYFLGIFFAHSCIGIGQALLVYTVAAFWGAGFEGSVLLGVLIILLSIISYVGVGFILGTQFARRTEDVNALVAAFGVPLLILGGAFLPTSLFPKKLLEIAKFNPIYHMNEALLGVWASGKDLVEIQEHFWFLWIFALVMVAGGWLSYQRMLRVERRL
;
A
#
# COMPACT_ATOMS: atom_id res chain seq x y z
N MET A 1 18.95 20.80 -7.18
CA MET A 1 18.83 20.88 -5.71
C MET A 1 17.50 21.48 -5.23
N LYS A 2 16.89 22.46 -5.91
CA LYS A 2 15.63 23.12 -5.50
C LYS A 2 14.48 22.12 -5.39
N TYR A 3 14.17 21.37 -6.43
CA TYR A 3 13.06 20.40 -6.47
C TYR A 3 13.13 19.33 -5.36
N TRP A 4 14.33 18.83 -5.04
CA TRP A 4 14.52 17.86 -3.99
C TRP A 4 14.23 18.42 -2.59
N ARG A 5 14.66 19.65 -2.32
CA ARG A 5 14.36 20.32 -1.05
C ARG A 5 12.86 20.58 -0.88
N GLU A 6 12.19 20.97 -1.95
CA GLU A 6 10.74 21.15 -1.97
C GLU A 6 10.01 19.83 -1.70
N THR A 7 10.41 18.74 -2.39
CA THR A 7 9.87 17.38 -2.20
C THR A 7 9.99 16.93 -0.74
N LEU A 8 11.16 17.07 -0.15
CA LEU A 8 11.39 16.69 1.25
C LEU A 8 10.58 17.56 2.22
N ALA A 9 10.46 18.87 1.96
CA ALA A 9 9.65 19.75 2.79
C ALA A 9 8.16 19.36 2.76
N VAL A 10 7.61 18.99 1.59
CA VAL A 10 6.24 18.49 1.46
C VAL A 10 6.09 17.17 2.21
N ALA A 11 7.00 16.23 2.01
CA ALA A 11 6.96 14.93 2.69
C ALA A 11 7.03 15.10 4.22
N GLN A 12 7.95 15.91 4.70
CA GLN A 12 8.08 16.22 6.13
C GLN A 12 6.81 16.84 6.71
N ARG A 13 6.18 17.80 6.01
CA ARG A 13 4.91 18.40 6.43
C ARG A 13 3.83 17.32 6.59
N ILE A 14 3.66 16.45 5.59
CA ILE A 14 2.67 15.38 5.61
C ILE A 14 2.93 14.41 6.77
N LEU A 15 4.18 13.98 6.96
CA LEU A 15 4.55 13.07 8.05
C LEU A 15 4.30 13.70 9.43
N ILE A 16 4.62 14.98 9.61
CA ILE A 16 4.33 15.71 10.85
C ILE A 16 2.82 15.84 11.07
N GLU A 17 2.06 16.15 10.03
CA GLU A 17 0.60 16.24 10.12
C GLU A 17 -0.02 14.90 10.51
N LEU A 18 0.41 13.80 9.89
CA LEU A 18 -0.02 12.44 10.25
C LEU A 18 0.37 12.07 11.68
N TRP A 19 1.57 12.44 12.13
CA TRP A 19 1.99 12.24 13.51
C TRP A 19 1.10 12.97 14.52
N ARG A 20 0.62 14.17 14.16
CA ARG A 20 -0.32 14.92 14.99
C ARG A 20 -1.73 14.34 14.96
N ARG A 21 -2.14 13.71 13.86
CA ARG A 21 -3.42 13.00 13.70
C ARG A 21 -3.32 11.58 14.22
N ARG A 22 -3.13 11.42 15.53
CA ARG A 22 -2.95 10.14 16.25
C ARG A 22 -3.93 9.04 15.87
N PRO A 23 -5.26 9.29 15.64
CA PRO A 23 -6.21 8.21 15.32
C PRO A 23 -5.82 7.40 14.08
N SER A 24 -5.33 8.03 13.01
CA SER A 24 -4.92 7.32 11.80
C SER A 24 -3.70 6.42 12.04
N LEU A 25 -2.70 6.93 12.76
CA LEU A 25 -1.50 6.13 13.09
C LEU A 25 -1.82 4.97 14.03
N ILE A 26 -2.72 5.19 15.00
CA ILE A 26 -3.19 4.14 15.91
C ILE A 26 -3.88 3.04 15.12
N PHE A 27 -4.80 3.39 14.21
CA PHE A 27 -5.48 2.44 13.35
C PHE A 27 -4.48 1.66 12.48
N TRP A 28 -3.57 2.35 11.81
CA TRP A 28 -2.57 1.72 10.94
C TRP A 28 -1.54 0.86 11.70
N SER A 29 -1.43 1.02 13.01
CA SER A 29 -0.58 0.15 13.84
C SER A 29 -1.38 -1.02 14.42
N ILE A 30 -2.51 -0.75 15.07
CA ILE A 30 -3.29 -1.77 15.78
C ILE A 30 -3.93 -2.74 14.79
N PHE A 31 -4.50 -2.25 13.68
CA PHE A 31 -5.23 -3.10 12.74
C PHE A 31 -4.36 -4.19 12.10
N PRO A 32 -3.18 -3.88 11.49
CA PRO A 32 -2.32 -4.92 10.95
C PRO A 32 -1.79 -5.88 12.01
N ILE A 33 -1.45 -5.40 13.21
CA ILE A 33 -1.00 -6.26 14.30
C ILE A 33 -2.12 -7.24 14.68
N SER A 34 -3.36 -6.76 14.83
CA SER A 34 -4.50 -7.61 15.16
C SER A 34 -4.77 -8.66 14.10
N VAL A 35 -4.71 -8.28 12.81
CA VAL A 35 -4.87 -9.22 11.68
C VAL A 35 -3.76 -10.25 11.66
N LEU A 36 -2.50 -9.83 11.89
CA LEU A 36 -1.35 -10.74 11.93
C LEU A 36 -1.48 -11.76 13.07
N LEU A 37 -1.79 -11.29 14.27
CA LEU A 37 -1.97 -12.16 15.43
C LEU A 37 -3.12 -13.15 15.21
N LEU A 38 -4.27 -12.65 14.73
CA LEU A 38 -5.43 -13.49 14.46
C LEU A 38 -5.10 -14.58 13.42
N ASN A 39 -4.56 -14.19 12.26
CA ASN A 39 -4.22 -15.13 11.20
C ASN A 39 -3.11 -16.10 11.64
N GLY A 40 -2.07 -15.62 12.32
CA GLY A 40 -0.97 -16.43 12.81
C GLY A 40 -1.47 -17.52 13.77
N PHE A 41 -2.28 -17.18 14.76
CA PHE A 41 -2.82 -18.18 15.70
C PHE A 41 -3.84 -19.11 15.05
N ILE A 42 -4.70 -18.63 14.13
CA ILE A 42 -5.62 -19.49 13.38
C ILE A 42 -4.84 -20.52 12.54
N LEU A 43 -3.79 -20.10 11.84
CA LEU A 43 -2.97 -21.00 11.04
C LEU A 43 -2.20 -21.99 11.92
N ALA A 44 -1.66 -21.57 13.05
CA ALA A 44 -0.99 -22.47 13.99
C ALA A 44 -1.92 -23.59 14.46
N GLU A 45 -3.13 -23.23 14.87
CA GLU A 45 -4.10 -24.18 15.42
C GLU A 45 -4.74 -25.05 14.34
N ARG A 46 -5.25 -24.44 13.25
CA ARG A 46 -6.04 -25.14 12.23
C ARG A 46 -5.19 -25.89 11.20
N ALA A 47 -4.07 -25.34 10.79
CA ALA A 47 -3.14 -25.99 9.87
C ALA A 47 -2.09 -26.86 10.60
N LYS A 48 -2.12 -26.89 11.93
CA LYS A 48 -1.14 -27.60 12.78
C LYS A 48 0.31 -27.23 12.46
N LEU A 49 0.52 -25.98 12.13
CA LEU A 49 1.86 -25.43 11.87
C LEU A 49 2.53 -25.05 13.19
N SER A 50 3.86 -25.06 13.22
CA SER A 50 4.57 -24.39 14.32
C SER A 50 4.21 -22.90 14.32
N THR A 51 4.22 -22.26 15.48
CA THR A 51 3.91 -20.82 15.60
C THR A 51 4.76 -19.99 14.64
N ALA A 52 6.05 -20.26 14.55
CA ALA A 52 6.98 -19.59 13.63
C ALA A 52 6.50 -19.67 12.17
N LYS A 53 6.22 -20.87 11.66
CA LYS A 53 5.74 -21.07 10.27
C LYS A 53 4.36 -20.48 10.01
N ALA A 54 3.48 -20.49 11.01
CA ALA A 54 2.17 -19.87 10.92
C ALA A 54 2.28 -18.34 10.73
N PHE A 55 3.10 -17.67 11.55
CA PHE A 55 3.33 -16.24 11.43
C PHE A 55 4.11 -15.86 10.18
N GLU A 56 5.06 -16.69 9.75
CA GLU A 56 5.78 -16.53 8.50
C GLU A 56 4.83 -16.55 7.29
N SER A 57 3.83 -17.44 7.29
CA SER A 57 2.81 -17.52 6.25
C SER A 57 1.76 -16.40 6.32
N ALA A 58 1.46 -15.90 7.52
CA ALA A 58 0.48 -14.83 7.73
C ALA A 58 1.01 -13.42 7.45
N ALA A 59 2.33 -13.19 7.61
CA ALA A 59 2.93 -11.86 7.54
C ALA A 59 2.80 -11.22 6.14
N PRO A 60 3.07 -11.90 5.00
CA PRO A 60 2.95 -11.31 3.67
C PRO A 60 1.54 -10.79 3.36
N SER A 61 0.52 -11.59 3.57
CA SER A 61 -0.88 -11.21 3.32
C SER A 61 -1.35 -10.08 4.24
N THR A 62 -0.93 -10.10 5.50
CA THR A 62 -1.19 -9.00 6.45
C THR A 62 -0.51 -7.71 6.00
N LEU A 63 0.74 -7.79 5.56
CA LEU A 63 1.47 -6.62 5.08
C LEU A 63 0.79 -6.01 3.86
N VAL A 64 0.51 -6.81 2.83
CA VAL A 64 -0.11 -6.33 1.60
C VAL A 64 -1.53 -5.81 1.84
N GLY A 65 -2.36 -6.54 2.58
CA GLY A 65 -3.78 -6.24 2.75
C GLY A 65 -4.10 -5.30 3.90
N ALA A 66 -3.63 -5.59 5.10
CA ALA A 66 -4.01 -4.81 6.28
C ALA A 66 -3.11 -3.59 6.49
N ALA A 67 -1.81 -3.69 6.19
CA ALA A 67 -0.88 -2.61 6.43
C ALA A 67 -0.78 -1.63 5.26
N LEU A 68 -0.26 -2.07 4.10
CA LEU A 68 0.03 -1.20 2.97
C LEU A 68 -1.24 -0.67 2.28
N PHE A 69 -2.28 -1.49 2.14
CA PHE A 69 -3.52 -1.06 1.50
C PHE A 69 -4.14 0.14 2.23
N PHE A 70 -4.31 0.06 3.53
CA PHE A 70 -4.94 1.15 4.29
C PHE A 70 -4.02 2.35 4.51
N SER A 71 -2.71 2.14 4.71
CA SER A 71 -1.78 3.25 4.95
C SER A 71 -1.27 3.92 3.67
N CYS A 72 -0.96 3.16 2.62
CA CYS A 72 -0.42 3.72 1.38
C CYS A 72 -1.54 4.11 0.41
N LEU A 73 -2.48 3.21 0.08
CA LEU A 73 -3.58 3.54 -0.82
C LEU A 73 -4.60 4.45 -0.11
N GLY A 74 -5.20 4.00 0.97
CA GLY A 74 -6.19 4.78 1.72
C GLY A 74 -5.62 6.12 2.23
N GLY A 75 -4.40 6.10 2.76
CA GLY A 75 -3.71 7.28 3.24
C GLY A 75 -3.42 8.30 2.15
N SER A 76 -2.95 7.88 0.96
CA SER A 76 -2.68 8.81 -0.14
C SER A 76 -3.97 9.41 -0.74
N VAL A 77 -5.04 8.60 -0.88
CA VAL A 77 -6.37 9.14 -1.25
C VAL A 77 -6.81 10.20 -0.26
N ALA A 78 -6.78 9.88 1.04
CA ALA A 78 -7.20 10.80 2.10
C ALA A 78 -6.37 12.10 2.11
N THR A 79 -5.06 11.99 1.89
CA THR A 79 -4.18 13.17 1.81
C THR A 79 -4.57 14.07 0.64
N VAL A 80 -4.73 13.51 -0.57
CA VAL A 80 -5.10 14.29 -1.76
C VAL A 80 -6.46 14.96 -1.59
N VAL A 81 -7.45 14.25 -1.04
CA VAL A 81 -8.80 14.78 -0.83
C VAL A 81 -8.80 15.86 0.25
N ALA A 82 -8.14 15.64 1.39
CA ALA A 82 -8.05 16.62 2.46
C ALA A 82 -7.39 17.92 2.00
N GLU A 83 -6.34 17.86 1.17
CA GLU A 83 -5.69 19.04 0.59
C GLU A 83 -6.63 19.83 -0.32
N ARG A 84 -7.54 19.14 -1.03
CA ARG A 84 -8.59 19.80 -1.85
C ARG A 84 -9.65 20.46 -0.98
N GLU A 85 -10.21 19.75 -0.01
CA GLU A 85 -11.25 20.26 0.90
C GLU A 85 -10.76 21.49 1.69
N GLN A 86 -9.51 21.47 2.16
CA GLN A 86 -8.90 22.56 2.90
C GLN A 86 -8.43 23.72 1.99
N GLN A 87 -8.64 23.61 0.67
CA GLN A 87 -8.14 24.57 -0.33
C GLN A 87 -6.62 24.83 -0.26
N THR A 88 -5.87 23.92 0.32
CA THR A 88 -4.41 24.01 0.43
C THR A 88 -3.77 24.03 -0.94
N LEU A 89 -4.33 23.29 -1.91
CA LEU A 89 -3.86 23.32 -3.30
C LEU A 89 -3.94 24.73 -3.92
N LYS A 90 -4.97 25.52 -3.63
CA LYS A 90 -5.07 26.92 -4.12
C LYS A 90 -3.95 27.79 -3.56
N ARG A 91 -3.60 27.59 -2.28
CA ARG A 91 -2.46 28.29 -1.65
C ARG A 91 -1.11 27.86 -2.24
N LEU A 92 -0.99 26.58 -2.64
CA LEU A 92 0.21 26.08 -3.29
C LEU A 92 0.41 26.67 -4.69
N PHE A 93 -0.67 27.01 -5.42
CA PHE A 93 -0.56 27.67 -6.73
C PHE A 93 0.02 29.08 -6.69
N ILE A 94 -0.16 29.79 -5.59
CA ILE A 94 0.45 31.11 -5.38
C ILE A 94 1.83 31.03 -4.72
N SER A 95 2.27 29.85 -4.32
CA SER A 95 3.61 29.61 -3.77
C SER A 95 4.59 29.24 -4.90
N PRO A 96 5.90 29.43 -4.70
CA PRO A 96 6.92 29.02 -5.67
C PRO A 96 7.13 27.50 -5.76
N LEU A 97 6.28 26.70 -5.11
CA LEU A 97 6.38 25.24 -5.07
C LEU A 97 5.97 24.64 -6.42
N SER A 98 6.79 23.72 -6.94
CA SER A 98 6.46 23.02 -8.18
C SER A 98 5.43 21.90 -7.95
N GLY A 99 4.50 21.72 -8.92
CA GLY A 99 3.54 20.60 -8.87
C GLY A 99 4.23 19.23 -8.83
N THR A 100 5.39 19.10 -9.49
CA THR A 100 6.19 17.86 -9.46
C THR A 100 6.74 17.58 -8.07
N SER A 101 7.29 18.61 -7.39
CA SER A 101 7.81 18.47 -6.03
C SER A 101 6.70 18.08 -5.04
N TYR A 102 5.50 18.63 -5.24
CA TYR A 102 4.34 18.27 -4.42
C TYR A 102 3.91 16.81 -4.63
N PHE A 103 3.75 16.37 -5.90
CA PHE A 103 3.43 14.98 -6.22
C PHE A 103 4.45 14.01 -5.62
N LEU A 104 5.75 14.24 -5.87
CA LEU A 104 6.82 13.42 -5.32
C LEU A 104 6.86 13.45 -3.79
N GLY A 105 6.52 14.60 -3.18
CA GLY A 105 6.47 14.74 -1.73
C GLY A 105 5.41 13.84 -1.07
N ILE A 106 4.22 13.75 -1.66
CA ILE A 106 3.17 12.83 -1.21
C ILE A 106 3.63 11.38 -1.40
N PHE A 107 4.19 11.06 -2.58
CA PHE A 107 4.74 9.72 -2.85
C PHE A 107 5.77 9.33 -1.79
N PHE A 108 6.72 10.22 -1.51
CA PHE A 108 7.79 9.95 -0.56
C PHE A 108 7.26 9.79 0.86
N ALA A 109 6.32 10.64 1.29
CA ALA A 109 5.70 10.53 2.62
C ALA A 109 5.01 9.17 2.82
N HIS A 110 4.16 8.74 1.86
CA HIS A 110 3.46 7.46 1.96
C HIS A 110 4.40 6.26 1.77
N SER A 111 5.48 6.39 1.02
CA SER A 111 6.52 5.36 0.95
C SER A 111 7.23 5.18 2.30
N CYS A 112 7.55 6.26 3.00
CA CYS A 112 8.12 6.18 4.35
C CYS A 112 7.16 5.48 5.34
N ILE A 113 5.85 5.78 5.24
CA ILE A 113 4.83 5.11 6.06
C ILE A 113 4.78 3.62 5.71
N GLY A 114 4.76 3.26 4.43
CA GLY A 114 4.74 1.88 3.96
C GLY A 114 5.96 1.07 4.43
N ILE A 115 7.14 1.66 4.40
CA ILE A 115 8.36 1.05 4.96
C ILE A 115 8.21 0.85 6.47
N GLY A 116 7.68 1.84 7.19
CA GLY A 116 7.38 1.70 8.62
C GLY A 116 6.39 0.58 8.92
N GLN A 117 5.37 0.40 8.08
CA GLN A 117 4.42 -0.71 8.17
C GLN A 117 5.09 -2.07 7.91
N ALA A 118 5.98 -2.16 6.92
CA ALA A 118 6.72 -3.38 6.64
C ALA A 118 7.60 -3.78 7.83
N LEU A 119 8.30 -2.82 8.43
CA LEU A 119 9.10 -3.03 9.63
C LEU A 119 8.23 -3.45 10.82
N LEU A 120 7.06 -2.84 10.99
CA LEU A 120 6.12 -3.18 12.07
C LEU A 120 5.65 -4.64 11.94
N VAL A 121 5.14 -5.04 10.78
CA VAL A 121 4.66 -6.41 10.54
C VAL A 121 5.78 -7.41 10.68
N TYR A 122 6.97 -7.13 10.10
CA TYR A 122 8.14 -7.98 10.24
C TYR A 122 8.55 -8.16 11.71
N THR A 123 8.65 -7.07 12.47
CA THR A 123 9.06 -7.12 13.88
C THR A 123 8.10 -7.95 14.72
N VAL A 124 6.79 -7.78 14.51
CA VAL A 124 5.79 -8.57 15.24
C VAL A 124 5.85 -10.05 14.83
N ALA A 125 5.99 -10.36 13.54
CA ALA A 125 6.14 -11.73 13.07
C ALA A 125 7.41 -12.39 13.63
N ALA A 126 8.54 -11.68 13.62
CA ALA A 126 9.81 -12.14 14.16
C ALA A 126 9.77 -12.40 15.67
N PHE A 127 8.99 -11.62 16.43
CA PHE A 127 8.75 -11.86 17.85
C PHE A 127 8.13 -13.25 18.12
N TRP A 128 7.33 -13.75 17.17
CA TRP A 128 6.75 -15.11 17.22
C TRP A 128 7.62 -16.16 16.52
N GLY A 129 8.86 -15.83 16.21
CA GLY A 129 9.85 -16.74 15.64
C GLY A 129 9.80 -16.88 14.11
N ALA A 130 9.00 -16.06 13.42
CA ALA A 130 8.95 -16.09 11.97
C ALA A 130 10.29 -15.60 11.36
N GLY A 131 10.80 -16.37 10.40
CA GLY A 131 11.97 -16.01 9.60
C GLY A 131 11.60 -15.30 8.32
N PHE A 132 12.62 -15.02 7.52
CA PHE A 132 12.51 -14.61 6.12
C PHE A 132 13.36 -15.60 5.31
N GLU A 133 12.72 -16.53 4.62
CA GLU A 133 13.41 -17.68 4.03
C GLU A 133 14.19 -17.33 2.74
N GLY A 134 13.69 -16.38 1.96
CA GLY A 134 14.26 -16.04 0.66
C GLY A 134 15.19 -14.84 0.67
N SER A 135 15.39 -14.26 -0.50
CA SER A 135 16.20 -13.06 -0.68
C SER A 135 15.52 -11.83 -0.08
N VAL A 136 16.13 -11.25 0.96
CA VAL A 136 15.65 -10.00 1.59
C VAL A 136 15.58 -8.85 0.56
N LEU A 137 16.58 -8.76 -0.34
CA LEU A 137 16.57 -7.74 -1.38
C LEU A 137 15.34 -7.87 -2.30
N LEU A 138 15.01 -9.11 -2.71
CA LEU A 138 13.84 -9.37 -3.54
C LEU A 138 12.54 -9.04 -2.81
N GLY A 139 12.45 -9.41 -1.53
CA GLY A 139 11.31 -9.04 -0.70
C GLY A 139 11.14 -7.52 -0.57
N VAL A 140 12.21 -6.78 -0.33
CA VAL A 140 12.20 -5.31 -0.27
C VAL A 140 11.74 -4.73 -1.60
N LEU A 141 12.21 -5.24 -2.74
CA LEU A 141 11.78 -4.78 -4.07
C LEU A 141 10.28 -5.01 -4.29
N ILE A 142 9.74 -6.17 -3.91
CA ILE A 142 8.29 -6.44 -4.02
C ILE A 142 7.48 -5.49 -3.12
N ILE A 143 7.94 -5.26 -1.89
CA ILE A 143 7.30 -4.32 -0.96
C ILE A 143 7.31 -2.90 -1.55
N LEU A 144 8.42 -2.43 -2.10
CA LEU A 144 8.52 -1.12 -2.73
C LEU A 144 7.61 -1.00 -3.96
N LEU A 145 7.55 -2.02 -4.83
CA LEU A 145 6.63 -2.05 -5.96
C LEU A 145 5.17 -2.01 -5.50
N SER A 146 4.84 -2.71 -4.43
CA SER A 146 3.49 -2.70 -3.84
C SER A 146 3.12 -1.32 -3.28
N ILE A 147 4.04 -0.68 -2.54
CA ILE A 147 3.86 0.68 -2.02
C ILE A 147 3.63 1.68 -3.17
N ILE A 148 4.51 1.65 -4.17
CA ILE A 148 4.44 2.53 -5.35
C ILE A 148 3.11 2.34 -6.08
N SER A 149 2.68 1.11 -6.26
CA SER A 149 1.40 0.76 -6.88
C SER A 149 0.22 1.33 -6.09
N TYR A 150 0.18 1.09 -4.79
CA TYR A 150 -0.89 1.58 -3.93
C TYR A 150 -0.97 3.10 -3.88
N VAL A 151 0.16 3.78 -3.75
CA VAL A 151 0.19 5.25 -3.75
C VAL A 151 -0.25 5.79 -5.11
N GLY A 152 0.17 5.16 -6.22
CA GLY A 152 -0.25 5.55 -7.58
C GLY A 152 -1.75 5.41 -7.79
N VAL A 153 -2.34 4.27 -7.38
CA VAL A 153 -3.81 4.06 -7.37
C VAL A 153 -4.48 5.12 -6.51
N GLY A 154 -3.94 5.39 -5.32
CA GLY A 154 -4.46 6.41 -4.41
C GLY A 154 -4.52 7.80 -5.02
N PHE A 155 -3.50 8.20 -5.80
CA PHE A 155 -3.53 9.46 -6.55
C PHE A 155 -4.66 9.49 -7.58
N ILE A 156 -4.86 8.40 -8.35
CA ILE A 156 -5.94 8.32 -9.34
C ILE A 156 -7.28 8.46 -8.64
N LEU A 157 -7.52 7.69 -7.57
CA LEU A 157 -8.77 7.73 -6.81
C LEU A 157 -9.03 9.10 -6.18
N GLY A 158 -8.02 9.69 -5.51
CA GLY A 158 -8.15 10.97 -4.83
C GLY A 158 -8.30 12.17 -5.76
N THR A 159 -7.76 12.09 -6.99
CA THR A 159 -7.84 13.19 -7.95
C THR A 159 -9.06 13.12 -8.85
N GLN A 160 -9.56 11.91 -9.20
CA GLN A 160 -10.61 11.73 -10.20
C GLN A 160 -11.96 11.34 -9.60
N PHE A 161 -11.98 10.54 -8.54
CA PHE A 161 -13.22 9.93 -8.04
C PHE A 161 -13.66 10.51 -6.70
N ALA A 162 -12.79 10.61 -5.71
CA ALA A 162 -13.14 11.15 -4.40
C ALA A 162 -13.08 12.68 -4.42
N ARG A 163 -14.15 13.33 -3.92
CA ARG A 163 -14.21 14.79 -3.74
C ARG A 163 -14.26 15.19 -2.28
N ARG A 164 -14.75 14.31 -1.42
CA ARG A 164 -14.89 14.49 0.03
C ARG A 164 -14.28 13.31 0.77
N THR A 165 -13.95 13.51 2.03
CA THR A 165 -13.39 12.47 2.88
C THR A 165 -14.34 11.26 3.03
N GLU A 166 -15.66 11.48 3.00
CA GLU A 166 -16.65 10.40 3.03
C GLU A 166 -16.60 9.52 1.77
N ASP A 167 -16.34 10.11 0.59
CA ASP A 167 -16.20 9.38 -0.67
C ASP A 167 -15.02 8.39 -0.59
N VAL A 168 -13.94 8.75 0.12
CA VAL A 168 -12.76 7.89 0.30
C VAL A 168 -13.15 6.59 0.98
N ASN A 169 -13.88 6.69 2.09
CA ASN A 169 -14.31 5.50 2.85
C ASN A 169 -15.24 4.63 2.01
N ALA A 170 -16.17 5.23 1.27
CA ALA A 170 -17.09 4.51 0.38
C ALA A 170 -16.34 3.76 -0.73
N LEU A 171 -15.38 4.41 -1.40
CA LEU A 171 -14.58 3.80 -2.47
C LEU A 171 -13.69 2.67 -1.94
N VAL A 172 -13.00 2.89 -0.81
CA VAL A 172 -12.14 1.88 -0.19
C VAL A 172 -12.97 0.68 0.27
N ALA A 173 -14.14 0.89 0.85
CA ALA A 173 -14.99 -0.20 1.29
C ALA A 173 -15.65 -0.95 0.11
N ALA A 174 -16.25 -0.23 -0.85
CA ALA A 174 -17.01 -0.86 -1.93
C ALA A 174 -16.15 -1.62 -2.94
N PHE A 175 -14.99 -1.09 -3.28
CA PHE A 175 -14.09 -1.69 -4.28
C PHE A 175 -12.86 -2.33 -3.66
N GLY A 176 -12.29 -1.70 -2.65
CA GLY A 176 -11.04 -2.15 -2.07
C GLY A 176 -11.17 -3.46 -1.29
N VAL A 177 -12.19 -3.59 -0.44
CA VAL A 177 -12.37 -4.81 0.38
C VAL A 177 -12.63 -6.04 -0.48
N PRO A 178 -13.50 -6.05 -1.51
CA PRO A 178 -13.63 -7.17 -2.44
C PRO A 178 -12.32 -7.53 -3.15
N LEU A 179 -11.54 -6.53 -3.57
CA LEU A 179 -10.23 -6.77 -4.20
C LEU A 179 -9.23 -7.38 -3.21
N LEU A 180 -9.25 -6.97 -1.94
CA LEU A 180 -8.41 -7.57 -0.89
C LEU A 180 -8.75 -9.04 -0.65
N ILE A 181 -10.05 -9.37 -0.58
CA ILE A 181 -10.49 -10.75 -0.41
C ILE A 181 -10.05 -11.58 -1.62
N LEU A 182 -10.34 -11.11 -2.83
CA LEU A 182 -9.96 -11.77 -4.08
C LEU A 182 -8.43 -11.86 -4.27
N GLY A 183 -7.68 -10.93 -3.70
CA GLY A 183 -6.22 -10.90 -3.71
C GLY A 183 -5.55 -11.82 -2.69
N GLY A 184 -6.33 -12.55 -1.88
CA GLY A 184 -5.77 -13.46 -0.88
C GLY A 184 -5.29 -12.78 0.40
N ALA A 185 -5.64 -11.51 0.63
CA ALA A 185 -5.17 -10.77 1.80
C ALA A 185 -5.84 -11.20 3.11
N PHE A 186 -7.10 -11.65 3.05
CA PHE A 186 -7.85 -12.11 4.22
C PHE A 186 -8.22 -13.60 4.14
N LEU A 187 -8.26 -14.16 2.94
CA LEU A 187 -8.55 -15.58 2.72
C LEU A 187 -7.48 -16.15 1.79
N PRO A 188 -6.75 -17.21 2.21
CA PRO A 188 -5.70 -17.81 1.38
C PRO A 188 -6.21 -18.23 0.00
N THR A 189 -5.48 -17.88 -1.04
CA THR A 189 -5.82 -18.20 -2.44
C THR A 189 -5.86 -19.69 -2.72
N SER A 190 -5.15 -20.49 -1.92
CA SER A 190 -5.21 -21.96 -1.95
C SER A 190 -6.60 -22.54 -1.69
N LEU A 191 -7.49 -21.78 -1.05
CA LEU A 191 -8.88 -22.18 -0.80
C LEU A 191 -9.83 -21.78 -1.95
N PHE A 192 -9.34 -21.05 -2.96
CA PHE A 192 -10.20 -20.58 -4.04
C PHE A 192 -10.55 -21.67 -5.02
N PRO A 193 -11.84 -21.77 -5.44
CA PRO A 193 -12.23 -22.55 -6.60
C PRO A 193 -11.46 -22.11 -7.86
N LYS A 194 -11.21 -23.00 -8.80
CA LYS A 194 -10.43 -22.72 -10.03
C LYS A 194 -10.91 -21.46 -10.76
N LYS A 195 -12.22 -21.29 -10.95
CA LYS A 195 -12.81 -20.11 -11.60
C LYS A 195 -12.50 -18.79 -10.87
N LEU A 196 -12.52 -18.81 -9.52
CA LEU A 196 -12.21 -17.64 -8.72
C LEU A 196 -10.71 -17.29 -8.80
N LEU A 197 -9.86 -18.33 -8.83
CA LEU A 197 -8.42 -18.14 -9.01
C LEU A 197 -8.07 -17.51 -10.36
N GLU A 198 -8.77 -17.91 -11.43
CA GLU A 198 -8.61 -17.30 -12.76
C GLU A 198 -8.94 -15.79 -12.74
N ILE A 199 -9.99 -15.41 -12.02
CA ILE A 199 -10.35 -13.98 -11.85
C ILE A 199 -9.32 -13.27 -10.97
N ALA A 200 -8.83 -13.92 -9.91
CA ALA A 200 -7.83 -13.37 -9.01
C ALA A 200 -6.52 -13.00 -9.73
N LYS A 201 -6.14 -13.72 -10.79
CA LYS A 201 -4.96 -13.43 -11.61
C LYS A 201 -4.98 -12.07 -12.33
N PHE A 202 -6.13 -11.42 -12.44
CA PHE A 202 -6.22 -10.04 -12.93
C PHE A 202 -6.09 -9.00 -11.83
N ASN A 203 -6.06 -9.43 -10.56
CA ASN A 203 -6.01 -8.55 -9.40
C ASN A 203 -4.55 -8.25 -9.01
N PRO A 204 -4.10 -7.00 -9.00
CA PRO A 204 -2.73 -6.67 -8.59
C PRO A 204 -2.41 -7.09 -7.15
N ILE A 205 -3.39 -7.09 -6.25
CA ILE A 205 -3.21 -7.51 -4.86
C ILE A 205 -2.87 -9.01 -4.78
N TYR A 206 -3.44 -9.84 -5.65
CA TYR A 206 -3.07 -11.23 -5.79
C TYR A 206 -1.58 -11.38 -6.11
N HIS A 207 -1.08 -10.65 -7.09
CA HIS A 207 0.34 -10.71 -7.46
C HIS A 207 1.26 -10.17 -6.36
N MET A 208 0.85 -9.10 -5.65
CA MET A 208 1.61 -8.60 -4.49
C MET A 208 1.73 -9.67 -3.41
N ASN A 209 0.61 -10.32 -3.10
CA ASN A 209 0.54 -11.33 -2.05
C ASN A 209 1.32 -12.60 -2.42
N GLU A 210 1.09 -13.17 -3.61
CA GLU A 210 1.75 -14.39 -4.06
C GLU A 210 3.27 -14.21 -4.23
N ALA A 211 3.70 -13.07 -4.78
CA ALA A 211 5.13 -12.77 -4.90
C ALA A 211 5.79 -12.67 -3.52
N LEU A 212 5.18 -11.93 -2.60
CA LEU A 212 5.75 -11.73 -1.28
C LEU A 212 5.71 -13.01 -0.43
N LEU A 213 4.60 -13.76 -0.49
CA LEU A 213 4.47 -15.06 0.18
C LEU A 213 5.50 -16.06 -0.34
N GLY A 214 5.68 -16.13 -1.68
CA GLY A 214 6.65 -16.99 -2.30
C GLY A 214 8.08 -16.73 -1.83
N VAL A 215 8.48 -15.47 -1.77
CA VAL A 215 9.83 -15.10 -1.31
C VAL A 215 9.96 -15.22 0.20
N TRP A 216 9.01 -14.68 0.97
CA TRP A 216 9.11 -14.59 2.42
C TRP A 216 9.04 -15.97 3.08
N ALA A 217 7.98 -16.74 2.77
CA ALA A 217 7.67 -17.98 3.49
C ALA A 217 8.12 -19.26 2.77
N SER A 218 8.36 -19.20 1.45
CA SER A 218 8.75 -20.36 0.66
C SER A 218 10.17 -20.29 0.10
N GLY A 219 10.89 -19.19 0.32
CA GLY A 219 12.26 -19.02 -0.13
C GLY A 219 12.45 -18.95 -1.64
N LYS A 220 11.37 -18.72 -2.41
CA LYS A 220 11.40 -18.69 -3.88
C LYS A 220 12.31 -17.59 -4.41
N ASP A 221 12.99 -17.89 -5.49
CA ASP A 221 13.82 -16.95 -6.22
C ASP A 221 13.03 -16.12 -7.26
N LEU A 222 13.73 -15.20 -7.94
CA LEU A 222 13.11 -14.33 -8.95
C LEU A 222 12.54 -15.11 -10.14
N VAL A 223 13.16 -16.23 -10.51
CA VAL A 223 12.72 -17.04 -11.67
C VAL A 223 11.38 -17.70 -11.34
N GLU A 224 11.20 -18.17 -10.10
CA GLU A 224 9.98 -18.84 -9.67
C GLU A 224 8.79 -17.87 -9.51
N ILE A 225 9.05 -16.60 -9.19
CA ILE A 225 8.01 -15.57 -9.01
C ILE A 225 7.92 -14.59 -10.20
N GLN A 226 8.64 -14.83 -11.30
CA GLN A 226 8.80 -13.88 -12.39
C GLN A 226 7.48 -13.35 -12.96
N GLU A 227 6.45 -14.18 -13.07
CA GLU A 227 5.12 -13.76 -13.55
C GLU A 227 4.55 -12.66 -12.66
N HIS A 228 4.55 -12.87 -11.34
CA HIS A 228 4.06 -11.89 -10.37
C HIS A 228 4.93 -10.64 -10.34
N PHE A 229 6.26 -10.81 -10.38
CA PHE A 229 7.22 -9.70 -10.31
C PHE A 229 7.07 -8.76 -11.51
N TRP A 230 7.03 -9.29 -12.74
CA TRP A 230 6.88 -8.46 -13.94
C TRP A 230 5.51 -7.80 -14.03
N PHE A 231 4.45 -8.50 -13.60
CA PHE A 231 3.12 -7.90 -13.48
C PHE A 231 3.16 -6.68 -12.56
N LEU A 232 3.74 -6.81 -11.37
CA LEU A 232 3.85 -5.73 -10.40
C LEU A 232 4.69 -4.57 -10.93
N TRP A 233 5.77 -4.86 -11.62
CA TRP A 233 6.64 -3.84 -12.20
C TRP A 233 5.90 -2.99 -13.22
N ILE A 234 5.22 -3.64 -14.17
CA ILE A 234 4.40 -2.96 -15.18
C ILE A 234 3.25 -2.21 -14.51
N PHE A 235 2.56 -2.83 -13.55
CA PHE A 235 1.46 -2.21 -12.84
C PHE A 235 1.91 -0.97 -12.07
N ALA A 236 3.03 -1.02 -11.37
CA ALA A 236 3.60 0.13 -10.65
C ALA A 236 3.90 1.29 -11.60
N LEU A 237 4.54 1.03 -12.75
CA LEU A 237 4.81 2.05 -13.76
C LEU A 237 3.52 2.70 -14.29
N VAL A 238 2.52 1.88 -14.63
CA VAL A 238 1.22 2.36 -15.12
C VAL A 238 0.51 3.20 -14.07
N MET A 239 0.55 2.79 -12.80
CA MET A 239 -0.11 3.53 -11.71
C MET A 239 0.61 4.84 -11.37
N VAL A 240 1.94 4.89 -11.43
CA VAL A 240 2.70 6.15 -11.28
C VAL A 240 2.40 7.11 -12.42
N ALA A 241 2.45 6.63 -13.65
CA ALA A 241 2.15 7.45 -14.83
C ALA A 241 0.69 7.93 -14.81
N GLY A 242 -0.26 7.04 -14.53
CA GLY A 242 -1.68 7.36 -14.39
C GLY A 242 -1.95 8.35 -13.25
N GLY A 243 -1.31 8.15 -12.10
CA GLY A 243 -1.39 9.06 -10.95
C GLY A 243 -0.87 10.45 -11.28
N TRP A 244 0.28 10.53 -11.97
CA TRP A 244 0.84 11.79 -12.43
C TRP A 244 -0.06 12.51 -13.43
N LEU A 245 -0.57 11.80 -14.45
CA LEU A 245 -1.48 12.37 -15.46
C LEU A 245 -2.79 12.85 -14.82
N SER A 246 -3.36 12.08 -13.91
CA SER A 246 -4.56 12.41 -13.15
C SER A 246 -4.35 13.67 -12.29
N TYR A 247 -3.21 13.77 -11.64
CA TYR A 247 -2.81 14.94 -10.87
C TYR A 247 -2.66 16.19 -11.77
N GLN A 248 -1.97 16.07 -12.89
CA GLN A 248 -1.83 17.16 -13.87
C GLN A 248 -3.19 17.64 -14.41
N ARG A 249 -4.12 16.72 -14.65
CA ARG A 249 -5.48 17.06 -15.06
C ARG A 249 -6.21 17.84 -13.97
N MET A 250 -6.13 17.38 -12.73
CA MET A 250 -6.72 18.06 -11.57
C MET A 250 -6.18 19.50 -11.44
N LEU A 251 -4.85 19.70 -11.51
CA LEU A 251 -4.25 21.03 -11.45
C LEU A 251 -4.75 21.96 -12.54
N ARG A 252 -4.96 21.47 -13.76
CA ARG A 252 -5.48 22.28 -14.88
C ARG A 252 -6.95 22.71 -14.66
N VAL A 253 -7.75 21.85 -14.06
CA VAL A 253 -9.16 22.16 -13.77
C VAL A 253 -9.24 23.17 -12.63
N GLU A 254 -8.53 22.98 -11.55
CA GLU A 254 -8.59 23.86 -10.38
C GLU A 254 -7.97 25.26 -10.61
N ARG A 255 -7.05 25.40 -11.58
CA ARG A 255 -6.54 26.71 -12.00
C ARG A 255 -7.55 27.56 -12.77
N ARG A 256 -8.63 26.93 -13.30
CA ARG A 256 -9.67 27.62 -14.07
C ARG A 256 -10.87 28.06 -13.22
N LEU A 257 -10.92 27.59 -11.97
CA LEU A 257 -11.93 27.95 -10.96
C LEU A 257 -11.40 29.03 -10.01
#